data_41727b949a9cd809169161d539891c62
#
_entry.id   41727b949a9cd809169161d539891c62
#
_cell.length_a   1.000
_cell.length_b   1.000
_cell.length_c   1.000
_cell.angle_alpha   90.00
_cell.angle_beta   90.00
_cell.angle_gamma   90.00
#
_symmetry.space_group_name_H-M   'P 1'
#
loop_
_entity.id
_entity.type
_entity.pdbx_description
1 polymer ?
#
loop_
_entity_poly.entity_id
_entity_poly.type
_entity_poly.pdbx_seq_one_letter_code
_entity_poly.pdbx_strand_id
1 'polypeptide(L)'
;MLILLSCAKTMSDVSKTKTPLTTFPGFRKEAAEVALQMSQFSVEELERLLKVNPKIAVENYRRYQAFHSEGTRELPALLAYTGIVFKRVHPQDFSEEDFCYAQDHLRLPHSAMGCCVLAI
;
A
#
# COMPACT_ATOMS: atom_id res chain seq x y z
N MET A 1 6.71 11.50 18.56
CA MET A 1 6.72 10.02 18.60
C MET A 1 6.55 9.51 17.19
N LEU A 2 7.31 8.52 16.79
CA LEU A 2 7.17 7.85 15.50
C LEU A 2 6.60 6.46 15.71
N ILE A 3 5.55 6.13 14.96
CA ILE A 3 4.87 4.83 15.04
C ILE A 3 5.17 4.07 13.74
N LEU A 4 5.75 2.89 13.87
CA LEU A 4 5.96 1.97 12.75
C LEU A 4 4.90 0.88 12.78
N LEU A 5 4.13 0.76 11.72
CA LEU A 5 3.08 -0.23 11.59
C LEU A 5 3.37 -1.10 10.36
N SER A 6 3.41 -2.41 10.55
CA SER A 6 3.62 -3.33 9.42
C SER A 6 2.52 -3.22 8.39
N CYS A 7 2.90 -3.27 7.11
CA CYS A 7 1.93 -3.37 6.02
C CYS A 7 1.19 -4.71 6.05
N ALA A 8 0.04 -4.76 5.40
CA ALA A 8 -0.72 -6.00 5.21
C ALA A 8 -0.39 -6.64 3.85
N LYS A 9 -0.63 -7.94 3.74
CA LYS A 9 -0.50 -8.68 2.48
C LYS A 9 -1.68 -8.46 1.53
N THR A 10 -2.77 -7.91 2.05
CA THR A 10 -4.00 -7.66 1.30
C THR A 10 -4.32 -6.17 1.25
N MET A 11 -4.92 -5.75 0.14
CA MET A 11 -5.28 -4.36 -0.12
C MET A 11 -6.64 -4.28 -0.80
N SER A 12 -7.32 -3.15 -0.62
CA SER A 12 -8.51 -2.78 -1.39
C SER A 12 -8.15 -1.79 -2.49
N ASP A 13 -8.82 -1.89 -3.63
CA ASP A 13 -8.64 -0.95 -4.74
C ASP A 13 -9.55 0.28 -4.62
N VAL A 14 -10.46 0.29 -3.67
CA VAL A 14 -11.44 1.37 -3.47
C VAL A 14 -11.62 1.71 -2.00
N SER A 15 -11.85 2.98 -1.72
CA SER A 15 -12.26 3.46 -0.41
C SER A 15 -13.38 4.47 -0.54
N LYS A 16 -14.34 4.44 0.38
CA LYS A 16 -15.40 5.44 0.50
C LYS A 16 -14.96 6.67 1.31
N THR A 17 -13.91 6.51 2.09
CA THR A 17 -13.38 7.56 2.95
C THR A 17 -12.53 8.52 2.11
N LYS A 18 -12.80 9.80 2.25
CA LYS A 18 -12.00 10.87 1.65
C LYS A 18 -10.98 11.38 2.67
N THR A 19 -9.82 11.75 2.18
CA THR A 19 -8.80 12.38 3.02
C THR A 19 -8.56 13.82 2.54
N PRO A 20 -8.23 14.74 3.46
CA PRO A 20 -7.95 16.13 3.11
C PRO A 20 -6.56 16.31 2.50
N LEU A 21 -5.68 15.35 2.69
CA LEU A 21 -4.27 15.42 2.31
C LEU A 21 -3.94 14.40 1.23
N THR A 22 -3.19 14.84 0.24
CA THR A 22 -2.59 13.96 -0.76
C THR A 22 -1.10 14.24 -0.83
N THR A 23 -0.29 13.23 -0.51
CA THR A 23 1.17 13.30 -0.63
C THR A 23 1.66 12.16 -1.50
N PHE A 24 2.85 12.33 -2.08
CA PHE A 24 3.46 11.29 -2.90
C PHE A 24 4.57 10.58 -2.13
N PRO A 25 4.73 9.25 -2.31
CA PRO A 25 5.83 8.52 -1.72
C PRO A 25 7.20 9.07 -2.15
N GLY A 26 8.12 9.21 -1.20
CA GLY A 26 9.46 9.73 -1.48
C GLY A 26 10.30 8.83 -2.39
N PHE A 27 10.04 7.52 -2.41
CA PHE A 27 10.77 6.51 -3.19
C PHE A 27 9.99 6.01 -4.39
N ARG A 28 9.24 6.88 -5.05
CA ARG A 28 8.36 6.51 -6.17
C ARG A 28 9.15 5.91 -7.35
N LYS A 29 10.32 6.45 -7.64
CA LYS A 29 11.19 5.98 -8.72
C LYS A 29 11.70 4.57 -8.44
N GLU A 30 12.23 4.35 -7.25
CA GLU A 30 12.72 3.05 -6.79
C GLU A 30 11.60 2.01 -6.73
N ALA A 31 10.42 2.41 -6.29
CA ALA A 31 9.23 1.56 -6.30
C ALA A 31 8.84 1.14 -7.72
N ALA A 32 8.92 2.03 -8.68
CA ALA A 32 8.65 1.73 -10.08
C ALA A 32 9.64 0.70 -10.66
N GLU A 33 10.92 0.81 -10.31
CA GLU A 33 11.95 -0.15 -10.72
C GLU A 33 11.71 -1.54 -10.11
N VAL A 34 11.37 -1.60 -8.81
CA VAL A 34 11.02 -2.85 -8.14
C VAL A 34 9.77 -3.47 -8.75
N ALA A 35 8.73 -2.67 -8.99
CA ALA A 35 7.50 -3.15 -9.61
C ALA A 35 7.73 -3.72 -11.01
N LEU A 36 8.62 -3.10 -11.79
CA LEU A 36 9.01 -3.61 -13.10
C LEU A 36 9.68 -4.97 -13.02
N GLN A 37 10.60 -5.16 -12.07
CA GLN A 37 11.24 -6.46 -11.82
C GLN A 37 10.20 -7.50 -11.36
N MET A 38 9.33 -7.14 -10.43
CA MET A 38 8.29 -8.03 -9.92
C MET A 38 7.27 -8.43 -11.00
N SER A 39 7.04 -7.57 -11.99
CA SER A 39 6.13 -7.86 -13.12
C SER A 39 6.62 -8.97 -14.03
N GLN A 40 7.90 -9.34 -13.97
CA GLN A 40 8.50 -10.40 -14.77
C GLN A 40 8.34 -11.80 -14.15
N PHE A 41 7.94 -11.87 -12.89
CA PHE A 41 7.70 -13.15 -12.21
C PHE A 41 6.32 -13.71 -12.56
N SER A 42 6.23 -15.05 -12.64
CA SER A 42 4.95 -15.75 -12.77
C SER A 42 4.17 -15.72 -11.46
N VAL A 43 2.89 -16.11 -11.51
CA VAL A 43 2.06 -16.22 -10.30
C VAL A 43 2.68 -17.19 -9.30
N GLU A 44 3.17 -18.34 -9.76
CA GLU A 44 3.79 -19.38 -8.93
C GLU A 44 5.09 -18.91 -8.29
N GLU A 45 5.87 -18.13 -9.02
CA GLU A 45 7.10 -17.52 -8.49
C GLU A 45 6.79 -16.47 -7.43
N LEU A 46 5.75 -15.64 -7.65
CA LEU A 46 5.29 -14.65 -6.67
C LEU A 46 4.74 -15.33 -5.42
N GLU A 47 4.01 -16.42 -5.56
CA GLU A 47 3.49 -17.20 -4.43
C GLU A 47 4.63 -17.65 -3.50
N ARG A 48 5.69 -18.17 -4.08
CA ARG A 48 6.88 -18.62 -3.33
C ARG A 48 7.68 -17.46 -2.75
N LEU A 49 7.91 -16.43 -3.54
CA LEU A 49 8.71 -15.26 -3.14
C LEU A 49 8.05 -14.47 -2.01
N LEU A 50 6.75 -14.21 -2.13
CA LEU A 50 5.99 -13.43 -1.15
C LEU A 50 5.47 -14.28 0.02
N LYS A 51 5.58 -15.60 -0.08
CA LYS A 51 5.04 -16.56 0.91
C LYS A 51 3.56 -16.30 1.19
N VAL A 52 2.77 -16.25 0.14
CA VAL A 52 1.32 -15.99 0.17
C VAL A 52 0.57 -17.14 -0.47
N ASN A 53 -0.76 -17.18 -0.26
CA ASN A 53 -1.61 -18.15 -0.93
C ASN A 53 -1.79 -17.81 -2.43
N PRO A 54 -2.25 -18.75 -3.26
CA PRO A 54 -2.42 -18.53 -4.70
C PRO A 54 -3.31 -17.34 -5.05
N LYS A 55 -4.37 -17.12 -4.29
CA LYS A 55 -5.29 -15.99 -4.51
C LYS A 55 -4.60 -14.64 -4.35
N ILE A 56 -3.81 -14.47 -3.30
CA ILE A 56 -3.04 -13.26 -3.05
C ILE A 56 -1.93 -13.10 -4.12
N ALA A 57 -1.31 -14.19 -4.53
CA ALA A 57 -0.31 -14.17 -5.59
C ALA A 57 -0.89 -13.66 -6.93
N VAL A 58 -2.07 -14.12 -7.31
CA VAL A 58 -2.78 -13.64 -8.51
C VAL A 58 -3.10 -12.15 -8.43
N GLU A 59 -3.59 -11.68 -7.29
CA GLU A 59 -3.87 -10.26 -7.08
C GLU A 59 -2.60 -9.39 -7.20
N ASN A 60 -1.50 -9.84 -6.60
CA ASN A 60 -0.23 -9.12 -6.70
C ASN A 60 0.34 -9.14 -8.11
N TYR A 61 0.27 -10.27 -8.81
CA TYR A 61 0.66 -10.36 -10.21
C TYR A 61 -0.07 -9.30 -11.05
N ARG A 62 -1.38 -9.23 -10.92
CA ARG A 62 -2.20 -8.24 -11.64
C ARG A 62 -1.81 -6.81 -11.30
N ARG A 63 -1.56 -6.51 -10.02
CA ARG A 63 -1.14 -5.18 -9.57
C ARG A 63 0.21 -4.78 -10.12
N TYR A 64 1.19 -5.68 -10.13
CA TYR A 64 2.49 -5.40 -10.72
C TYR A 64 2.41 -5.17 -12.24
N GLN A 65 1.58 -5.93 -12.95
CA GLN A 65 1.35 -5.71 -14.37
C GLN A 65 0.69 -4.35 -14.66
N ALA A 66 -0.20 -3.90 -13.79
CA ALA A 66 -0.92 -2.64 -13.93
C ALA A 66 -0.17 -1.42 -13.34
N PHE A 67 0.93 -1.61 -12.65
CA PHE A 67 1.61 -0.54 -11.88
C PHE A 67 1.99 0.67 -12.74
N HIS A 68 2.41 0.44 -13.98
CA HIS A 68 2.80 1.49 -14.91
C HIS A 68 1.67 1.93 -15.85
N SER A 69 0.46 1.38 -15.68
CA SER A 69 -0.68 1.72 -16.54
C SER A 69 -1.19 3.13 -16.21
N GLU A 70 -1.53 3.87 -17.26
CA GLU A 70 -2.20 5.15 -17.11
C GLU A 70 -3.60 4.96 -16.50
N GLY A 71 -4.01 5.90 -15.66
CA GLY A 71 -5.33 5.86 -15.02
C GLY A 71 -5.44 4.92 -13.82
N THR A 72 -4.34 4.34 -13.34
CA THR A 72 -4.34 3.58 -12.09
C THR A 72 -4.72 4.48 -10.93
N ARG A 73 -5.77 4.10 -10.19
CA ARG A 73 -6.19 4.83 -9.00
C ARG A 73 -5.13 4.67 -7.90
N GLU A 74 -4.68 5.79 -7.39
CA GLU A 74 -3.86 5.84 -6.18
C GLU A 74 -4.77 6.01 -4.97
N LEU A 75 -4.59 5.13 -3.98
CA LEU A 75 -5.25 5.23 -2.69
C LEU A 75 -4.20 5.51 -1.61
N PRO A 76 -4.55 6.32 -0.60
CA PRO A 76 -3.73 6.44 0.60
C PRO A 76 -3.48 5.07 1.22
N ALA A 77 -2.24 4.79 1.58
CA ALA A 77 -1.85 3.48 2.10
C ALA A 77 -2.69 3.05 3.31
N LEU A 78 -3.00 3.98 4.20
CA LEU A 78 -3.81 3.71 5.40
C LEU A 78 -5.24 3.24 5.05
N LEU A 79 -5.79 3.70 3.93
CA LEU A 79 -7.12 3.32 3.46
C LEU A 79 -7.08 2.12 2.50
N ALA A 80 -5.94 1.87 1.89
CA ALA A 80 -5.76 0.76 0.95
C ALA A 80 -5.54 -0.58 1.65
N TYR A 81 -4.68 -0.62 2.67
CA TYR A 81 -4.40 -1.86 3.38
C TYR A 81 -5.61 -2.40 4.12
N THR A 82 -5.81 -3.71 4.01
CA THR A 82 -6.86 -4.44 4.71
C THR A 82 -6.23 -5.45 5.68
N GLY A 83 -7.05 -6.05 6.52
CA GLY A 83 -6.59 -6.99 7.52
C GLY A 83 -6.96 -6.53 8.92
N ILE A 84 -6.66 -7.38 9.91
CA ILE A 84 -7.18 -7.21 11.27
C ILE A 84 -6.65 -5.93 11.94
N VAL A 85 -5.38 -5.60 11.73
CA VAL A 85 -4.75 -4.41 12.32
C VAL A 85 -5.40 -3.14 11.76
N PHE A 86 -5.55 -3.05 10.44
CA PHE A 86 -6.14 -1.89 9.77
C PHE A 86 -7.64 -1.74 10.07
N LYS A 87 -8.36 -2.84 10.26
CA LYS A 87 -9.74 -2.82 10.76
C LYS A 87 -9.83 -2.26 12.19
N ARG A 88 -8.85 -2.54 13.03
CA ARG A 88 -8.80 -2.04 14.41
C ARG A 88 -8.39 -0.57 14.51
N VAL A 89 -7.52 -0.11 13.62
CA VAL A 89 -7.16 1.31 13.51
C VAL A 89 -8.37 2.14 13.08
N HIS A 90 -9.25 1.59 12.25
CA HIS A 90 -10.51 2.17 11.81
C HIS A 90 -10.37 3.58 11.18
N PRO A 91 -9.57 3.74 10.13
CA PRO A 91 -9.28 5.06 9.55
C PRO A 91 -10.52 5.74 8.95
N GLN A 92 -11.62 5.01 8.78
CA GLN A 92 -12.89 5.54 8.33
C GLN A 92 -13.50 6.58 9.30
N ASP A 93 -13.15 6.49 10.58
CA ASP A 93 -13.63 7.40 11.63
C ASP A 93 -12.68 8.58 11.88
N PHE A 94 -11.58 8.66 11.14
CA PHE A 94 -10.60 9.72 11.32
C PHE A 94 -11.15 11.07 10.88
N SER A 95 -10.94 12.08 11.72
CA SER A 95 -11.09 13.49 11.37
C SER A 95 -9.93 13.97 10.50
N GLU A 96 -10.03 15.18 9.96
CA GLU A 96 -8.91 15.81 9.24
C GLU A 96 -7.66 15.94 10.12
N GLU A 97 -7.84 16.29 11.39
CA GLU A 97 -6.75 16.38 12.38
C GLU A 97 -6.09 15.02 12.62
N ASP A 98 -6.88 13.95 12.69
CA ASP A 98 -6.38 12.58 12.86
C ASP A 98 -5.54 12.14 11.65
N PHE A 99 -5.95 12.48 10.44
CA PHE A 99 -5.16 12.21 9.24
C PHE A 99 -3.85 13.00 9.22
N CYS A 100 -3.87 14.27 9.62
CA CYS A 100 -2.66 15.08 9.75
C CYS A 100 -1.70 14.49 10.79
N TYR A 101 -2.22 14.10 11.95
CA TYR A 101 -1.44 13.45 12.99
C TYR A 101 -0.81 12.15 12.49
N ALA A 102 -1.60 11.30 11.81
CA ALA A 102 -1.11 10.06 11.23
C ALA A 102 -0.01 10.31 10.19
N GLN A 103 -0.15 11.34 9.35
CA GLN A 103 0.85 11.72 8.37
C GLN A 103 2.21 12.06 9.02
N ASP A 104 2.18 12.75 10.14
CA ASP A 104 3.39 13.17 10.84
C ASP A 104 4.03 12.05 11.66
N HIS A 105 3.24 11.14 12.20
CA HIS A 105 3.70 10.18 13.21
C HIS A 105 3.67 8.72 12.77
N LEU A 106 2.87 8.34 11.78
CA LEU A 106 2.72 6.94 11.35
C LEU A 106 3.54 6.65 10.09
N ARG A 107 4.22 5.52 10.08
CA ARG A 107 4.95 5.00 8.90
C ARG A 107 4.56 3.55 8.64
N LEU A 108 4.35 3.25 7.37
CA LEU A 108 4.01 1.92 6.88
C LEU A 108 5.18 1.43 6.00
N PRO A 109 6.18 0.74 6.57
CA PRO A 109 7.26 0.19 5.77
C PRO A 109 6.72 -0.87 4.81
N HIS A 110 7.11 -0.77 3.55
CA HIS A 110 6.74 -1.74 2.52
C HIS A 110 7.97 -2.15 1.72
N SER A 111 8.12 -3.44 1.44
CA SER A 111 9.31 -3.97 0.76
C SER A 111 9.50 -3.42 -0.65
N ALA A 112 8.42 -3.16 -1.37
CA ALA A 112 8.49 -2.61 -2.73
C ALA A 112 8.63 -1.08 -2.77
N MET A 113 8.23 -0.38 -1.71
CA MET A 113 8.22 1.09 -1.65
C MET A 113 9.16 1.67 -0.61
N GLY A 114 10.01 0.83 0.00
CA GLY A 114 10.86 1.25 1.12
C GLY A 114 10.02 1.67 2.32
N CYS A 115 10.44 2.68 3.03
CA CYS A 115 9.61 3.28 4.05
C CYS A 115 8.56 4.16 3.35
N CYS A 116 7.37 3.63 3.11
CA CYS A 116 6.25 4.48 2.74
C CYS A 116 5.98 5.43 3.89
N VAL A 117 6.42 6.66 3.73
CA VAL A 117 5.71 7.76 4.35
C VAL A 117 4.30 7.66 3.80
N LEU A 118 3.33 7.57 4.68
CA LEU A 118 1.94 7.63 4.28
C LEU A 118 1.77 8.62 3.15
N ALA A 119 1.59 8.13 1.94
CA ALA A 119 0.92 8.91 0.94
C ALA A 119 -0.55 8.91 1.35
N ILE A 120 -0.92 9.86 2.11
CA ILE A 120 -2.31 10.13 2.37
C ILE A 120 -2.85 10.93 1.21
#